data_aceec99ed8fd4b4f40aa884079fef112
#
_entry.id   aceec99ed8fd4b4f40aa884079fef112
#
_cell.length_a   1.000
_cell.length_b   1.000
_cell.length_c   1.000
_cell.angle_alpha   90.00
_cell.angle_beta   90.00
_cell.angle_gamma   90.00
#
_symmetry.space_group_name_H-M   'P 1'
#
loop_
_entity.id
_entity.type
_entity.pdbx_description
1 polymer ?
#
loop_
_entity_poly.entity_id
_entity_poly.type
_entity_poly.pdbx_seq_one_letter_code
_entity_poly.pdbx_strand_id
1 'polypeptide(L)'
;TPASSVNVLAESTHGDVNNVVMAGAHLDSVEEGPGINDNGTGTATVLETALQMAKVKPRNKVRFAFWGAEESGLVGSTRYVAALSDAEGEKIKLYLNFDMVGSPNPVYFIYDGDNSDGVGQPAGPEGSARLEKIFETFYTMKRLPFKGTDFDGRSDYGPFIRAGIPAGGLFTGAEGRKTAEEAVLWGG
;
A
#
# COMPACT_ATOMS: atom_id res chain seq x y z
N THR A 1 9.23 7.50 -28.68
CA THR A 1 8.44 8.68 -28.31
C THR A 1 8.47 8.81 -26.79
N PRO A 2 8.65 10.00 -26.20
CA PRO A 2 8.54 10.16 -24.75
C PRO A 2 7.12 9.76 -24.34
N ALA A 3 7.02 8.83 -23.38
CA ALA A 3 5.76 8.52 -22.73
C ALA A 3 5.57 9.46 -21.54
N SER A 4 4.32 9.85 -21.25
CA SER A 4 3.98 10.62 -20.07
C SER A 4 2.96 9.86 -19.25
N SER A 5 3.11 9.91 -17.93
CA SER A 5 2.14 9.37 -16.98
C SER A 5 1.73 10.45 -15.98
N VAL A 6 0.62 10.24 -15.30
CA VAL A 6 0.07 11.20 -14.34
C VAL A 6 -0.22 10.49 -13.03
N ASN A 7 -0.07 11.22 -11.91
CA ASN A 7 -0.63 10.81 -10.63
C ASN A 7 -1.98 11.52 -10.44
N VAL A 8 -2.95 10.82 -9.85
CA VAL A 8 -4.22 11.41 -9.44
C VAL A 8 -4.26 11.44 -7.91
N LEU A 9 -4.53 12.61 -7.35
CA LEU A 9 -4.59 12.82 -5.90
C LEU A 9 -5.95 13.37 -5.51
N ALA A 10 -6.51 12.86 -4.42
CA ALA A 10 -7.73 13.37 -3.82
C ALA A 10 -7.55 13.47 -2.29
N GLU A 11 -8.29 14.38 -1.66
CA GLU A 11 -8.22 14.54 -0.21
C GLU A 11 -9.62 14.62 0.41
N SER A 12 -9.71 14.17 1.64
CA SER A 12 -10.89 14.41 2.46
C SER A 12 -11.14 15.91 2.63
N THR A 13 -12.40 16.34 2.63
CA THR A 13 -12.76 17.75 2.87
C THR A 13 -12.46 18.20 4.29
N HIS A 14 -12.42 17.27 5.24
CA HIS A 14 -12.18 17.49 6.66
C HIS A 14 -10.86 16.84 7.11
N GLY A 15 -10.43 17.17 8.30
CA GLY A 15 -9.23 16.61 8.95
C GLY A 15 -8.08 17.60 9.08
N ASP A 16 -7.20 17.33 10.03
CA ASP A 16 -6.03 18.15 10.29
C ASP A 16 -5.01 18.04 9.15
N VAL A 17 -4.77 19.15 8.48
CA VAL A 17 -3.84 19.24 7.34
C VAL A 17 -2.37 19.03 7.72
N ASN A 18 -2.04 19.10 9.00
CA ASN A 18 -0.68 18.85 9.51
C ASN A 18 -0.48 17.38 9.92
N ASN A 19 -1.53 16.57 9.83
CA ASN A 19 -1.51 15.15 10.12
C ASN A 19 -2.20 14.39 8.98
N VAL A 20 -1.43 14.07 7.93
CA VAL A 20 -1.94 13.42 6.73
C VAL A 20 -1.74 11.92 6.82
N VAL A 21 -2.81 11.16 6.63
CA VAL A 21 -2.80 9.72 6.39
C VAL A 21 -2.97 9.51 4.90
N MET A 22 -2.04 8.82 4.26
CA MET A 22 -2.14 8.52 2.83
C MET A 22 -2.50 7.06 2.59
N ALA A 23 -3.28 6.82 1.55
CA ALA A 23 -3.53 5.49 0.98
C ALA A 23 -3.36 5.56 -0.53
N GLY A 24 -2.71 4.57 -1.12
CA GLY A 24 -2.46 4.59 -2.56
C GLY A 24 -2.41 3.22 -3.22
N ALA A 25 -2.56 3.27 -4.54
CA ALA A 25 -2.46 2.16 -5.47
C ALA A 25 -2.02 2.70 -6.83
N HIS A 26 -1.39 1.88 -7.68
CA HIS A 26 -1.03 2.35 -9.02
C HIS A 26 -2.12 2.08 -10.06
N LEU A 27 -2.05 2.83 -11.16
CA LEU A 27 -3.07 2.86 -12.22
C LEU A 27 -2.64 2.10 -13.47
N ASP A 28 -1.34 1.95 -13.66
CA ASP A 28 -0.78 1.27 -14.81
C ASP A 28 -0.68 -0.25 -14.58
N SER A 29 -0.35 -0.97 -15.62
CA SER A 29 -0.09 -2.40 -15.61
C SER A 29 0.99 -2.74 -16.63
N VAL A 30 1.55 -3.94 -16.52
CA VAL A 30 2.44 -4.49 -17.55
C VAL A 30 1.69 -4.68 -18.86
N GLU A 31 2.41 -4.64 -20.00
CA GLU A 31 1.81 -4.82 -21.34
C GLU A 31 1.25 -6.24 -21.55
N GLU A 32 1.79 -7.23 -20.87
CA GLU A 32 1.47 -8.64 -21.00
C GLU A 32 0.16 -9.06 -20.33
N GLY A 33 -0.43 -8.18 -19.51
CA GLY A 33 -1.60 -8.49 -18.70
C GLY A 33 -2.71 -7.45 -18.78
N PRO A 34 -3.96 -7.83 -18.44
CA PRO A 34 -5.09 -6.91 -18.45
C PRO A 34 -5.14 -5.96 -17.24
N GLY A 35 -4.19 -6.04 -16.31
CA GLY A 35 -4.12 -5.17 -15.13
C GLY A 35 -5.27 -5.33 -14.11
N ILE A 36 -6.02 -6.44 -14.17
CA ILE A 36 -7.21 -6.59 -13.30
C ILE A 36 -6.81 -6.73 -11.84
N ASN A 37 -5.87 -7.64 -11.53
CA ASN A 37 -5.35 -7.79 -10.18
C ASN A 37 -4.23 -6.79 -9.90
N ASP A 38 -3.29 -6.69 -10.80
CA ASP A 38 -2.15 -5.78 -10.79
C ASP A 38 -2.38 -4.60 -11.78
N ASN A 39 -2.87 -3.41 -11.33
CA ASN A 39 -3.33 -3.17 -9.96
C ASN A 39 -4.77 -2.59 -9.94
N GLY A 40 -5.64 -3.17 -10.77
CA GLY A 40 -7.06 -2.82 -10.76
C GLY A 40 -7.73 -3.07 -9.41
N THR A 41 -7.30 -4.13 -8.68
CA THR A 41 -7.85 -4.47 -7.36
C THR A 41 -7.46 -3.44 -6.30
N GLY A 42 -6.19 -3.01 -6.27
CA GLY A 42 -5.73 -1.95 -5.37
C GLY A 42 -6.39 -0.61 -5.68
N THR A 43 -6.43 -0.23 -6.95
CA THR A 43 -7.12 0.99 -7.41
C THR A 43 -8.59 1.00 -7.00
N ALA A 44 -9.32 -0.10 -7.21
CA ALA A 44 -10.72 -0.20 -6.81
C ALA A 44 -10.88 -0.10 -5.28
N THR A 45 -10.00 -0.74 -4.52
CA THR A 45 -10.00 -0.70 -3.05
C THR A 45 -9.78 0.72 -2.52
N VAL A 46 -8.79 1.43 -3.05
CA VAL A 46 -8.50 2.82 -2.64
C VAL A 46 -9.64 3.74 -3.05
N LEU A 47 -10.20 3.58 -4.26
CA LEU A 47 -11.32 4.38 -4.73
C LEU A 47 -12.58 4.17 -3.88
N GLU A 48 -12.96 2.93 -3.60
CA GLU A 48 -14.11 2.63 -2.75
C GLU A 48 -13.90 3.17 -1.33
N THR A 49 -12.70 3.04 -0.79
CA THR A 49 -12.34 3.63 0.50
C THR A 49 -12.53 5.14 0.49
N ALA A 50 -12.10 5.83 -0.57
CA ALA A 50 -12.28 7.27 -0.73
C ALA A 50 -13.77 7.67 -0.76
N LEU A 51 -14.59 6.91 -1.51
CA LEU A 51 -16.03 7.14 -1.60
C LEU A 51 -16.75 6.94 -0.24
N GLN A 52 -16.37 5.93 0.53
CA GLN A 52 -16.91 5.71 1.86
C GLN A 52 -16.41 6.78 2.86
N MET A 53 -15.15 7.15 2.79
CA MET A 53 -14.56 8.20 3.62
C MET A 53 -15.15 9.59 3.35
N ALA A 54 -15.67 9.85 2.16
CA ALA A 54 -16.38 11.09 1.86
C ALA A 54 -17.63 11.32 2.74
N LYS A 55 -18.15 10.27 3.34
CA LYS A 55 -19.34 10.29 4.23
C LYS A 55 -18.99 10.56 5.69
N VAL A 56 -17.73 10.62 6.04
CA VAL A 56 -17.25 10.80 7.42
C VAL A 56 -16.39 12.04 7.58
N LYS A 57 -16.20 12.48 8.82
CA LYS A 57 -15.32 13.59 9.16
C LYS A 57 -14.10 13.05 9.91
N PRO A 58 -13.02 12.68 9.22
CA PRO A 58 -11.83 12.15 9.86
C PRO A 58 -11.13 13.22 10.70
N ARG A 59 -10.42 12.80 11.76
CA ARG A 59 -9.60 13.71 12.58
C ARG A 59 -8.37 14.19 11.81
N ASN A 60 -7.74 13.29 11.08
CA ASN A 60 -6.58 13.56 10.26
C ASN A 60 -7.02 13.80 8.82
N LYS A 61 -6.28 14.61 8.06
CA LYS A 61 -6.45 14.69 6.62
C LYS A 61 -6.18 13.32 6.01
N VAL A 62 -7.08 12.84 5.15
CA VAL A 62 -6.84 11.61 4.38
C VAL A 62 -6.56 11.99 2.94
N ARG A 63 -5.44 11.52 2.42
CA ARG A 63 -5.04 11.69 1.02
C ARG A 63 -5.04 10.36 0.32
N PHE A 64 -5.75 10.28 -0.80
CA PHE A 64 -5.80 9.13 -1.68
C PHE A 64 -4.91 9.40 -2.88
N ALA A 65 -4.08 8.46 -3.23
CA ALA A 65 -3.14 8.57 -4.33
C ALA A 65 -3.32 7.42 -5.31
N PHE A 66 -3.36 7.77 -6.60
CA PHE A 66 -3.39 6.81 -7.68
C PHE A 66 -2.16 7.10 -8.55
N TRP A 67 -1.19 6.19 -8.47
CA TRP A 67 0.13 6.40 -9.05
C TRP A 67 0.19 5.97 -10.50
N GLY A 68 0.92 6.68 -11.30
CA GLY A 68 1.21 6.29 -12.67
C GLY A 68 2.63 5.79 -12.84
N ALA A 69 2.82 4.86 -13.76
CA ALA A 69 4.11 4.29 -14.13
C ALA A 69 4.85 3.63 -12.94
N GLU A 70 4.13 2.85 -12.13
CA GLU A 70 4.70 1.99 -11.10
C GLU A 70 5.57 0.93 -11.74
N GLU A 71 5.03 0.23 -12.74
CA GLU A 71 5.65 -0.86 -13.51
C GLU A 71 6.91 -0.44 -14.29
N SER A 72 7.08 0.88 -14.45
CA SER A 72 8.28 1.48 -15.01
C SER A 72 9.34 1.85 -13.96
N GLY A 73 9.21 1.34 -12.73
CA GLY A 73 10.13 1.55 -11.62
C GLY A 73 9.69 2.64 -10.65
N LEU A 74 8.44 2.60 -10.19
CA LEU A 74 7.88 3.48 -9.17
C LEU A 74 7.94 4.96 -9.55
N VAL A 75 7.78 5.29 -10.84
CA VAL A 75 8.05 6.65 -11.33
C VAL A 75 7.14 7.68 -10.67
N GLY A 76 5.84 7.39 -10.59
CA GLY A 76 4.84 8.32 -10.06
C GLY A 76 5.03 8.63 -8.60
N SER A 77 5.12 7.62 -7.75
CA SER A 77 5.34 7.76 -6.31
C SER A 77 6.71 8.36 -5.99
N THR A 78 7.77 7.97 -6.72
CA THR A 78 9.12 8.54 -6.56
C THR A 78 9.12 10.04 -6.88
N ARG A 79 8.50 10.46 -7.97
CA ARG A 79 8.39 11.87 -8.34
C ARG A 79 7.58 12.68 -7.33
N TYR A 80 6.51 12.09 -6.82
CA TYR A 80 5.71 12.73 -5.78
C TYR A 80 6.54 12.97 -4.52
N VAL A 81 7.17 11.93 -3.96
CA VAL A 81 7.97 12.04 -2.73
C VAL A 81 9.15 12.99 -2.93
N ALA A 82 9.84 12.92 -4.06
CA ALA A 82 10.98 13.79 -4.36
C ALA A 82 10.59 15.27 -4.54
N ALA A 83 9.33 15.56 -4.82
CA ALA A 83 8.84 16.94 -4.95
C ALA A 83 8.36 17.55 -3.64
N LEU A 84 8.25 16.76 -2.57
CA LEU A 84 7.87 17.27 -1.26
C LEU A 84 8.99 18.13 -0.67
N SER A 85 8.64 19.28 -0.14
CA SER A 85 9.51 19.99 0.81
C SER A 85 9.54 19.23 2.14
N ASP A 86 10.57 19.46 2.96
CA ASP A 86 10.68 18.85 4.29
C ASP A 86 9.40 19.07 5.10
N ALA A 87 8.88 20.30 5.10
CA ALA A 87 7.65 20.68 5.81
C ALA A 87 6.40 19.96 5.29
N GLU A 88 6.34 19.59 4.03
CA GLU A 88 5.24 18.79 3.46
C GLU A 88 5.42 17.31 3.79
N GLY A 89 6.63 16.79 3.72
CA GLY A 89 6.97 15.44 4.12
C GLY A 89 6.63 15.17 5.59
N GLU A 90 6.97 16.10 6.49
CA GLU A 90 6.66 16.01 7.92
C GLU A 90 5.16 15.93 8.23
N LYS A 91 4.30 16.44 7.35
CA LYS A 91 2.84 16.34 7.53
C LYS A 91 2.32 14.94 7.24
N ILE A 92 2.98 14.18 6.38
CA ILE A 92 2.58 12.82 6.03
C ILE A 92 3.02 11.89 7.16
N LYS A 93 2.05 11.41 7.94
CA LYS A 93 2.34 10.59 9.13
C LYS A 93 2.47 9.12 8.82
N LEU A 94 1.87 8.68 7.72
CA LEU A 94 1.97 7.30 7.23
C LEU A 94 1.46 7.18 5.80
N TYR A 95 1.89 6.12 5.12
CA TYR A 95 1.42 5.70 3.82
C TYR A 95 0.94 4.25 3.86
N LEU A 96 -0.26 4.00 3.34
CA LEU A 96 -0.84 2.66 3.19
C LEU A 96 -0.84 2.27 1.72
N ASN A 97 -0.21 1.16 1.40
CA ASN A 97 -0.09 0.63 0.04
C ASN A 97 -1.07 -0.51 -0.20
N PHE A 98 -1.77 -0.46 -1.32
CA PHE A 98 -2.69 -1.51 -1.75
C PHE A 98 -2.34 -1.92 -3.18
N ASP A 99 -1.66 -3.03 -3.27
CA ASP A 99 -1.16 -3.57 -4.51
C ASP A 99 -1.47 -5.06 -4.57
N MET A 100 -2.15 -5.50 -5.65
CA MET A 100 -2.59 -6.88 -5.82
C MET A 100 -3.34 -7.43 -4.60
N VAL A 101 -4.45 -6.78 -4.23
CA VAL A 101 -5.26 -7.16 -3.05
C VAL A 101 -6.46 -8.04 -3.39
N GLY A 102 -6.51 -8.60 -4.59
CA GLY A 102 -7.59 -9.46 -5.08
C GLY A 102 -7.09 -10.66 -5.89
N SER A 103 -5.95 -11.24 -5.51
CA SER A 103 -5.37 -12.39 -6.22
C SER A 103 -6.36 -13.57 -6.24
N PRO A 104 -6.53 -14.28 -7.38
CA PRO A 104 -7.49 -15.38 -7.51
C PRO A 104 -7.20 -16.56 -6.58
N ASN A 105 -5.96 -16.72 -6.20
CA ASN A 105 -5.49 -17.74 -5.27
C ASN A 105 -4.72 -17.09 -4.11
N PRO A 106 -5.41 -16.39 -3.18
CA PRO A 106 -4.78 -15.47 -2.25
C PRO A 106 -4.09 -16.15 -1.07
N VAL A 107 -3.07 -15.49 -0.56
CA VAL A 107 -2.66 -15.53 0.85
C VAL A 107 -2.92 -14.13 1.41
N TYR A 108 -3.40 -14.00 2.63
CA TYR A 108 -3.60 -12.68 3.22
C TYR A 108 -2.29 -12.21 3.85
N PHE A 109 -1.52 -11.46 3.06
CA PHE A 109 -0.26 -10.90 3.49
C PHE A 109 -0.41 -9.50 4.09
N ILE A 110 0.40 -9.24 5.11
CA ILE A 110 0.64 -7.92 5.69
C ILE A 110 2.12 -7.61 5.50
N TYR A 111 2.49 -6.40 5.07
CA TYR A 111 3.90 -6.01 5.01
C TYR A 111 4.53 -6.02 6.40
N ASP A 112 5.61 -6.79 6.56
CA ASP A 112 6.36 -7.00 7.82
C ASP A 112 7.17 -5.72 8.17
N GLY A 113 6.51 -4.82 8.86
CA GLY A 113 7.03 -3.48 9.13
C GLY A 113 8.13 -3.43 10.19
N ASP A 114 8.26 -4.45 11.04
CA ASP A 114 9.31 -4.55 12.05
C ASP A 114 10.26 -5.73 11.86
N ASN A 115 10.10 -6.47 10.77
CA ASN A 115 10.83 -7.69 10.45
C ASN A 115 10.68 -8.78 11.54
N SER A 116 9.54 -8.80 12.23
CA SER A 116 9.26 -9.80 13.27
C SER A 116 8.99 -11.18 12.70
N ASP A 117 8.46 -11.26 11.49
CA ASP A 117 8.27 -12.50 10.74
C ASP A 117 9.55 -13.00 10.03
N GLY A 118 10.57 -12.16 9.96
CA GLY A 118 11.87 -12.50 9.40
C GLY A 118 11.85 -12.83 7.89
N VAL A 119 10.95 -12.21 7.16
CA VAL A 119 10.75 -12.51 5.73
C VAL A 119 11.66 -11.72 4.77
N GLY A 120 12.79 -11.25 5.26
CA GLY A 120 13.93 -11.01 4.38
C GLY A 120 14.47 -9.58 4.29
N GLN A 121 13.82 -8.57 4.80
CA GLN A 121 14.31 -7.19 4.73
C GLN A 121 14.40 -6.54 6.11
N PRO A 122 15.24 -5.50 6.29
CA PRO A 122 15.28 -4.77 7.55
C PRO A 122 13.93 -4.13 7.85
N ALA A 123 13.68 -3.85 9.13
CA ALA A 123 12.50 -3.12 9.58
C ALA A 123 12.33 -1.80 8.83
N GLY A 124 11.09 -1.42 8.59
CA GLY A 124 10.72 -0.12 8.04
C GLY A 124 10.99 1.04 9.01
N PRO A 125 10.72 2.29 8.58
CA PRO A 125 10.79 3.44 9.46
C PRO A 125 9.93 3.30 10.71
N GLU A 126 10.29 4.05 11.77
CA GLU A 126 9.53 4.09 13.00
C GLU A 126 8.04 4.36 12.74
N GLY A 127 7.18 3.50 13.27
CA GLY A 127 5.74 3.53 13.03
C GLY A 127 5.23 2.43 12.07
N SER A 128 6.09 1.86 11.21
CA SER A 128 5.69 0.79 10.28
C SER A 128 5.21 -0.46 11.03
N ALA A 129 5.89 -0.87 12.09
CA ALA A 129 5.46 -1.94 13.00
C ALA A 129 4.05 -1.74 13.55
N ARG A 130 3.68 -0.49 13.83
CA ARG A 130 2.34 -0.18 14.35
C ARG A 130 1.27 -0.35 13.27
N LEU A 131 1.57 -0.04 12.03
CA LEU A 131 0.66 -0.24 10.90
C LEU A 131 0.41 -1.73 10.67
N GLU A 132 1.46 -2.52 10.64
CA GLU A 132 1.39 -3.97 10.60
C GLU A 132 0.46 -4.51 11.70
N LYS A 133 0.70 -4.12 12.96
CA LYS A 133 -0.08 -4.56 14.11
C LYS A 133 -1.57 -4.19 14.03
N ILE A 134 -1.92 -3.10 13.36
CA ILE A 134 -3.32 -2.72 13.12
C ILE A 134 -3.97 -3.74 12.18
N PHE A 135 -3.32 -4.13 11.09
CA PHE A 135 -3.84 -5.12 10.15
C PHE A 135 -3.90 -6.52 10.75
N GLU A 136 -2.88 -6.95 11.49
CA GLU A 136 -2.90 -8.21 12.24
C GLU A 136 -4.07 -8.26 13.21
N THR A 137 -4.29 -7.18 13.97
CA THR A 137 -5.42 -7.07 14.90
C THR A 137 -6.74 -7.21 14.16
N PHE A 138 -6.88 -6.56 13.01
CA PHE A 138 -8.07 -6.67 12.18
C PHE A 138 -8.32 -8.11 11.70
N TYR A 139 -7.31 -8.77 11.14
CA TYR A 139 -7.44 -10.15 10.68
C TYR A 139 -7.73 -11.11 11.83
N THR A 140 -7.07 -10.92 12.99
CA THR A 140 -7.33 -11.69 14.20
C THR A 140 -8.80 -11.56 14.66
N MET A 141 -9.32 -10.33 14.72
CA MET A 141 -10.71 -10.08 15.08
C MET A 141 -11.69 -10.72 14.09
N LYS A 142 -11.33 -10.76 12.82
CA LYS A 142 -12.13 -11.42 11.77
C LYS A 142 -11.94 -12.93 11.73
N ARG A 143 -11.03 -13.50 12.51
CA ARG A 143 -10.64 -14.91 12.49
C ARG A 143 -10.16 -15.36 11.12
N LEU A 144 -9.48 -14.48 10.41
CA LEU A 144 -8.86 -14.75 9.13
C LEU A 144 -7.38 -15.06 9.35
N PRO A 145 -6.85 -16.14 8.77
CA PRO A 145 -5.42 -16.39 8.80
C PRO A 145 -4.69 -15.32 7.99
N PHE A 146 -3.54 -14.91 8.45
CA PHE A 146 -2.66 -13.96 7.76
C PHE A 146 -1.20 -14.36 7.94
N LYS A 147 -0.32 -13.73 7.18
CA LYS A 147 1.13 -13.96 7.20
C LYS A 147 1.85 -12.67 6.84
N GLY A 148 3.02 -12.45 7.42
CA GLY A 148 3.91 -11.38 6.99
C GLY A 148 4.45 -11.61 5.59
N THR A 149 4.73 -10.52 4.89
CA THR A 149 5.45 -10.53 3.62
C THR A 149 6.58 -9.50 3.65
N ASP A 150 7.55 -9.68 2.77
CA ASP A 150 8.71 -8.80 2.68
C ASP A 150 8.30 -7.32 2.49
N PHE A 151 9.17 -6.46 3.01
CA PHE A 151 8.98 -5.01 3.00
C PHE A 151 10.16 -4.36 2.25
N ASP A 152 10.42 -4.87 1.05
CA ASP A 152 11.62 -4.62 0.26
C ASP A 152 11.58 -3.35 -0.60
N GLY A 153 10.43 -2.69 -0.68
CA GLY A 153 10.26 -1.47 -1.46
C GLY A 153 9.93 -1.67 -2.93
N ARG A 154 9.47 -2.85 -3.33
CA ARG A 154 9.10 -3.19 -4.71
C ARG A 154 7.81 -2.55 -5.21
N SER A 155 7.01 -1.94 -4.34
CA SER A 155 5.80 -1.22 -4.72
C SER A 155 5.86 0.24 -4.24
N ASP A 156 4.84 1.02 -4.48
CA ASP A 156 4.79 2.47 -4.27
C ASP A 156 5.06 2.95 -2.82
N TYR A 157 5.08 2.05 -1.85
CA TYR A 157 5.56 2.36 -0.51
C TYR A 157 7.08 2.59 -0.45
N GLY A 158 7.82 2.07 -1.41
CA GLY A 158 9.28 2.14 -1.45
C GLY A 158 9.84 3.56 -1.33
N PRO A 159 9.40 4.54 -2.13
CA PRO A 159 9.83 5.92 -1.99
C PRO A 159 9.53 6.52 -0.61
N PHE A 160 8.40 6.17 0.00
CA PHE A 160 8.02 6.69 1.32
C PHE A 160 8.93 6.16 2.41
N ILE A 161 9.20 4.86 2.47
CA ILE A 161 10.13 4.30 3.47
C ILE A 161 11.55 4.82 3.30
N ARG A 162 12.01 5.04 2.06
CA ARG A 162 13.32 5.67 1.80
C ARG A 162 13.39 7.12 2.29
N ALA A 163 12.27 7.82 2.32
CA ALA A 163 12.15 9.16 2.87
C ALA A 163 11.90 9.17 4.40
N GLY A 164 11.90 8.02 5.06
CA GLY A 164 11.65 7.91 6.50
C GLY A 164 10.18 8.02 6.91
N ILE A 165 9.25 7.99 5.94
CA ILE A 165 7.81 8.02 6.21
C ILE A 165 7.34 6.59 6.51
N PRO A 166 6.69 6.36 7.67
CA PRO A 166 6.14 5.05 8.00
C PRO A 166 5.19 4.54 6.93
N ALA A 167 5.31 3.29 6.55
CA ALA A 167 4.40 2.67 5.59
C ALA A 167 3.99 1.26 6.02
N GLY A 168 2.94 0.78 5.43
CA GLY A 168 2.40 -0.57 5.60
C GLY A 168 1.34 -0.82 4.55
N GLY A 169 0.64 -1.93 4.65
CA GLY A 169 -0.43 -2.26 3.73
C GLY A 169 -0.68 -3.74 3.62
N LEU A 170 -1.46 -4.09 2.62
CA LEU A 170 -1.91 -5.45 2.36
C LEU A 170 -1.51 -5.89 0.96
N PHE A 171 -1.35 -7.21 0.81
CA PHE A 171 -1.00 -7.87 -0.42
C PHE A 171 -1.65 -9.26 -0.44
N THR A 172 -1.97 -9.83 -1.59
CA THR A 172 -2.58 -11.16 -1.66
C THR A 172 -1.84 -12.16 -2.51
N GLY A 173 -0.67 -11.80 -3.00
CA GLY A 173 0.24 -12.67 -3.75
C GLY A 173 0.34 -12.31 -5.23
N ALA A 174 1.53 -12.45 -5.76
CA ALA A 174 1.90 -12.26 -7.16
C ALA A 174 2.39 -13.58 -7.77
N GLU A 175 3.68 -13.67 -8.09
CA GLU A 175 4.32 -14.83 -8.71
C GLU A 175 4.64 -16.00 -7.75
N GLY A 176 4.53 -15.76 -6.44
CA GLY A 176 4.83 -16.77 -5.41
C GLY A 176 3.89 -17.98 -5.49
N ARG A 177 4.45 -19.14 -5.18
CA ARG A 177 3.66 -20.39 -5.09
C ARG A 177 3.36 -20.69 -3.63
N LYS A 178 2.10 -21.01 -3.34
CA LYS A 178 1.69 -21.45 -2.00
C LYS A 178 2.46 -22.70 -1.57
N THR A 179 2.85 -22.70 -0.30
CA THR A 179 3.28 -23.92 0.38
C THR A 179 2.09 -24.82 0.68
N ALA A 180 2.36 -26.07 1.08
CA ALA A 180 1.29 -26.99 1.48
C ALA A 180 0.51 -26.45 2.69
N GLU A 181 1.18 -25.80 3.64
CA GLU A 181 0.55 -25.18 4.80
C GLU A 181 -0.34 -23.98 4.38
N GLU A 182 0.10 -23.17 3.45
CA GLU A 182 -0.68 -22.05 2.92
C GLU A 182 -1.91 -22.56 2.15
N ALA A 183 -1.78 -23.63 1.38
CA ALA A 183 -2.91 -24.25 0.69
C ALA A 183 -3.98 -24.79 1.68
N VAL A 184 -3.57 -25.28 2.83
CA VAL A 184 -4.51 -25.71 3.88
C VAL A 184 -5.26 -24.52 4.49
N LEU A 185 -4.59 -23.37 4.67
CA LEU A 185 -5.17 -22.19 5.31
C LEU A 185 -6.08 -21.38 4.38
N TRP A 186 -5.68 -21.22 3.12
CA TRP A 186 -6.37 -20.33 2.16
C TRP A 186 -6.98 -21.07 0.96
N GLY A 187 -6.82 -22.38 0.85
CA GLY A 187 -7.25 -23.14 -0.32
C GLY A 187 -6.28 -23.02 -1.51
N GLY A 188 -6.55 -23.70 -2.60
CA GLY A 188 -5.78 -23.66 -3.84
C GLY A 188 -4.97 -24.88 -4.15
#